data_d6be9858a633526a307ec2892ee8ff56
#
_entry.id   d6be9858a633526a307ec2892ee8ff56
#
_cell.length_a   1.000
_cell.length_b   1.000
_cell.length_c   1.000
_cell.angle_alpha   90.00
_cell.angle_beta   90.00
_cell.angle_gamma   90.00
#
_symmetry.space_group_name_H-M   'P 1'
#
loop_
_entity.id
_entity.type
_entity.pdbx_description
1 polymer ?
#
loop_
_entity_poly.entity_id
_entity_poly.type
_entity_poly.pdbx_seq_one_letter_code
_entity_poly.pdbx_strand_id
1 'polypeptide(L)'
;MTGMGKSNLVSLLASKIAALSGTVIIFDYHNDYADLDIPKINVIDAKINPRLLDAETLSEVLEIREGADIQQRILRKAFTPEVKESANFWEALDQQVQYIGSDPERKEERHSADRVQDKIDDARNRFADILDPDMVYPVGLIKEGRLNILNVSEFSDKQANVALGYYLQELLNDRKAASNAKSAKSKSKKNYMFNSPIFVIIEEAHVFIPKGEDARAKYWATKIAREGRKFGLGLCVVSQRPRNIEPSILSQMGSLAVMKMVQEDDQHQIASASESISRDLIAQLTSLNVGDAVLVGQWVNLPAIIHIDEMKGKVIGSDQNAVDQWTIAKKFENENKAQAQGTVQKDLLLD
;
A
#
# COMPACT_ATOMS: atom_id res chain seq x y z
N MET A 1 -6.55 11.26 14.23
CA MET A 1 -7.21 10.48 15.29
C MET A 1 -7.08 9.00 14.96
N THR A 2 -6.10 8.35 15.54
CA THR A 2 -5.94 6.90 15.61
C THR A 2 -6.96 6.33 16.61
N GLY A 3 -7.32 5.06 16.51
CA GLY A 3 -8.15 4.38 17.51
C GLY A 3 -9.68 4.52 17.38
N MET A 4 -10.21 5.11 16.29
CA MET A 4 -11.67 5.26 16.11
C MET A 4 -12.37 4.00 15.55
N GLY A 5 -11.65 2.91 15.27
CA GLY A 5 -12.22 1.66 14.77
C GLY A 5 -12.14 1.46 13.25
N LYS A 6 -11.40 2.30 12.47
CA LYS A 6 -11.26 2.14 11.02
C LYS A 6 -10.70 0.77 10.64
N SER A 7 -9.53 0.41 11.19
CA SER A 7 -8.90 -0.88 10.91
C SER A 7 -9.76 -2.06 11.39
N ASN A 8 -10.62 -1.88 12.44
CA ASN A 8 -11.60 -2.87 12.84
C ASN A 8 -12.69 -3.07 11.78
N LEU A 9 -13.25 -1.98 11.24
CA LEU A 9 -14.22 -2.04 10.14
C LEU A 9 -13.62 -2.71 8.89
N VAL A 10 -12.40 -2.34 8.53
CA VAL A 10 -11.67 -2.92 7.38
C VAL A 10 -11.47 -4.42 7.58
N SER A 11 -10.98 -4.83 8.75
CA SER A 11 -10.78 -6.25 9.09
C SER A 11 -12.09 -7.04 9.05
N LEU A 12 -13.16 -6.47 9.60
CA LEU A 12 -14.49 -7.10 9.60
C LEU A 12 -15.03 -7.26 8.17
N LEU A 13 -14.94 -6.20 7.34
CA LEU A 13 -15.36 -6.22 5.95
C LEU A 13 -14.56 -7.25 5.16
N ALA A 14 -13.23 -7.22 5.27
CA ALA A 14 -12.32 -8.14 4.58
C ALA A 14 -12.60 -9.60 4.98
N SER A 15 -12.78 -9.86 6.27
CA SER A 15 -13.14 -11.20 6.80
C SER A 15 -14.47 -11.71 6.24
N LYS A 16 -15.49 -10.85 6.19
CA LYS A 16 -16.82 -11.24 5.65
C LYS A 16 -16.75 -11.55 4.16
N ILE A 17 -16.01 -10.76 3.38
CA ILE A 17 -15.83 -11.02 1.95
C ILE A 17 -15.03 -12.32 1.73
N ALA A 18 -13.95 -12.53 2.49
CA ALA A 18 -13.13 -13.74 2.40
C ALA A 18 -13.91 -15.00 2.80
N ALA A 19 -14.83 -14.90 3.78
CA ALA A 19 -15.73 -15.98 4.17
C ALA A 19 -16.66 -16.42 3.02
N LEU A 20 -17.02 -15.50 2.14
CA LEU A 20 -17.78 -15.76 0.90
C LEU A 20 -16.86 -16.23 -0.26
N SER A 21 -15.61 -16.58 0.03
CA SER A 21 -14.58 -16.89 -0.98
C SER A 21 -14.32 -15.73 -1.97
N GLY A 22 -14.55 -14.49 -1.54
CA GLY A 22 -14.15 -13.29 -2.28
C GLY A 22 -12.64 -13.07 -2.18
N THR A 23 -12.05 -12.52 -3.25
CA THR A 23 -10.64 -12.13 -3.25
C THR A 23 -10.53 -10.71 -2.73
N VAL A 24 -9.87 -10.55 -1.60
CA VAL A 24 -9.59 -9.24 -0.98
C VAL A 24 -8.10 -9.00 -0.99
N ILE A 25 -7.69 -7.77 -1.29
CA ILE A 25 -6.30 -7.34 -1.23
C ILE A 25 -6.26 -6.09 -0.37
N ILE A 26 -5.47 -6.10 0.70
CA ILE A 26 -5.19 -4.94 1.54
C ILE A 26 -3.75 -4.49 1.28
N PHE A 27 -3.57 -3.25 0.87
CA PHE A 27 -2.27 -2.59 0.91
C PHE A 27 -2.05 -2.06 2.31
N ASP A 28 -1.19 -2.74 3.05
CA ASP A 28 -0.95 -2.54 4.47
C ASP A 28 0.31 -1.69 4.66
N TYR A 29 0.09 -0.40 4.97
CA TYR A 29 1.15 0.58 5.12
C TYR A 29 1.84 0.52 6.49
N HIS A 30 1.11 0.07 7.52
CA HIS A 30 1.61 0.06 8.90
C HIS A 30 1.84 -1.35 9.46
N ASN A 31 1.65 -2.39 8.64
CA ASN A 31 1.70 -3.79 9.07
C ASN A 31 0.66 -4.13 10.15
N ASP A 32 -0.54 -3.55 10.03
CA ASP A 32 -1.63 -3.71 11.02
C ASP A 32 -2.48 -4.97 10.81
N TYR A 33 -2.34 -5.64 9.66
CA TYR A 33 -3.24 -6.71 9.23
C TYR A 33 -2.57 -8.09 9.13
N ALA A 34 -1.25 -8.18 9.23
CA ALA A 34 -0.52 -9.43 9.06
C ALA A 34 -0.88 -10.49 10.12
N ASP A 35 -1.18 -10.05 11.36
CA ASP A 35 -1.47 -10.91 12.51
C ASP A 35 -2.96 -11.18 12.73
N LEU A 36 -3.81 -10.90 11.75
CA LEU A 36 -5.24 -11.18 11.87
C LEU A 36 -5.51 -12.69 11.94
N ASP A 37 -6.22 -13.13 12.96
CA ASP A 37 -6.70 -14.51 13.07
C ASP A 37 -7.91 -14.74 12.14
N ILE A 38 -7.63 -14.78 10.84
CA ILE A 38 -8.62 -15.03 9.80
C ILE A 38 -8.22 -16.29 9.03
N PRO A 39 -9.13 -17.26 8.87
CA PRO A 39 -8.88 -18.40 8.00
C PRO A 39 -8.59 -17.94 6.56
N LYS A 40 -7.58 -18.55 5.94
CA LYS A 40 -7.20 -18.26 4.54
C LYS A 40 -6.57 -16.89 4.32
N ILE A 41 -5.88 -16.33 5.30
CA ILE A 41 -5.01 -15.17 5.09
C ILE A 41 -3.77 -15.57 4.28
N ASN A 42 -3.29 -14.65 3.44
CA ASN A 42 -2.08 -14.77 2.64
C ASN A 42 -1.29 -13.47 2.77
N VAL A 43 -0.26 -13.48 3.60
CA VAL A 43 0.63 -12.33 3.79
C VAL A 43 1.71 -12.38 2.72
N ILE A 44 1.96 -11.24 2.08
CA ILE A 44 2.89 -11.08 0.97
C ILE A 44 3.74 -9.85 1.27
N ASP A 45 5.04 -10.01 1.39
CA ASP A 45 5.96 -8.89 1.34
C ASP A 45 5.96 -8.36 -0.10
N ALA A 46 5.45 -7.17 -0.28
CA ALA A 46 5.34 -6.59 -1.60
C ALA A 46 6.75 -6.40 -2.18
N LYS A 47 6.93 -6.78 -3.43
CA LYS A 47 8.18 -6.59 -4.15
C LYS A 47 7.89 -5.99 -5.52
N ILE A 48 8.87 -5.31 -6.07
CA ILE A 48 8.83 -4.73 -7.41
C ILE A 48 9.89 -5.47 -8.25
N ASN A 49 9.46 -6.07 -9.35
CA ASN A 49 10.43 -6.53 -10.34
C ASN A 49 10.82 -5.36 -11.25
N PRO A 50 12.04 -4.83 -11.16
CA PRO A 50 12.46 -3.68 -11.95
C PRO A 50 12.46 -3.97 -13.45
N ARG A 51 12.60 -5.23 -13.89
CA ARG A 51 12.56 -5.62 -15.31
C ARG A 51 11.19 -5.38 -15.96
N LEU A 52 10.11 -5.44 -15.15
CA LEU A 52 8.73 -5.27 -15.63
C LEU A 52 8.29 -3.81 -15.70
N LEU A 53 9.10 -2.89 -15.19
CA LEU A 53 8.82 -1.46 -15.23
C LEU A 53 9.12 -0.86 -16.62
N ASP A 54 8.54 0.29 -16.89
CA ASP A 54 9.04 1.21 -17.91
C ASP A 54 10.21 2.06 -17.36
N ALA A 55 10.95 2.72 -18.22
CA ALA A 55 12.13 3.49 -17.81
C ALA A 55 11.78 4.69 -16.92
N GLU A 56 10.60 5.26 -17.06
CA GLU A 56 10.12 6.39 -16.27
C GLU A 56 9.84 5.92 -14.84
N THR A 57 9.09 4.83 -14.70
CA THR A 57 8.82 4.21 -13.41
C THR A 57 10.09 3.71 -12.72
N LEU A 58 11.04 3.13 -13.47
CA LEU A 58 12.33 2.75 -12.91
C LEU A 58 13.10 3.98 -12.40
N SER A 59 13.04 5.10 -13.12
CA SER A 59 13.63 6.38 -12.68
C SER A 59 13.06 6.86 -11.33
N GLU A 60 11.75 6.73 -11.12
CA GLU A 60 11.10 7.05 -9.84
C GLU A 60 11.58 6.14 -8.70
N VAL A 61 11.65 4.83 -8.96
CA VAL A 61 12.12 3.84 -7.98
C VAL A 61 13.58 4.06 -7.60
N LEU A 62 14.42 4.42 -8.57
CA LEU A 62 15.83 4.77 -8.35
C LEU A 62 16.01 6.16 -7.70
N GLU A 63 14.92 6.85 -7.38
CA GLU A 63 14.94 8.19 -6.80
C GLU A 63 15.74 9.21 -7.63
N ILE A 64 15.71 9.06 -8.96
CA ILE A 64 16.24 10.08 -9.86
C ILE A 64 15.29 11.28 -9.80
N ARG A 65 15.85 12.46 -9.53
CA ARG A 65 15.05 13.67 -9.32
C ARG A 65 14.25 14.02 -10.56
N GLU A 66 13.02 14.48 -10.34
CA GLU A 66 12.21 15.13 -11.36
C GLU A 66 12.96 16.35 -11.93
N GLY A 67 13.02 16.46 -13.28
CA GLY A 67 13.82 17.50 -13.94
C GLY A 67 15.30 17.16 -14.15
N ALA A 68 15.79 15.99 -13.74
CA ALA A 68 17.11 15.50 -14.08
C ALA A 68 17.14 14.86 -15.49
N ASP A 69 16.76 15.64 -16.51
CA ASP A 69 16.48 15.16 -17.88
C ASP A 69 17.60 14.33 -18.50
N ILE A 70 18.86 14.70 -18.20
CA ILE A 70 20.02 13.96 -18.73
C ILE A 70 20.12 12.58 -18.09
N GLN A 71 19.95 12.48 -16.77
CA GLN A 71 19.97 11.19 -16.05
C GLN A 71 18.82 10.29 -16.51
N GLN A 72 17.62 10.82 -16.61
CA GLN A 72 16.45 10.10 -17.11
C GLN A 72 16.64 9.62 -18.55
N ARG A 73 17.24 10.46 -19.41
CA ARG A 73 17.56 10.08 -20.78
C ARG A 73 18.59 8.96 -20.85
N ILE A 74 19.65 9.02 -20.03
CA ILE A 74 20.67 7.98 -19.94
C ILE A 74 20.03 6.66 -19.49
N LEU A 75 19.25 6.69 -18.40
CA LEU A 75 18.55 5.50 -17.93
C LEU A 75 17.62 4.93 -19.00
N ARG A 76 16.84 5.76 -19.68
CA ARG A 76 15.94 5.31 -20.77
C ARG A 76 16.69 4.62 -21.91
N LYS A 77 17.87 5.12 -22.27
CA LYS A 77 18.73 4.52 -23.30
C LYS A 77 19.39 3.22 -22.83
N ALA A 78 19.75 3.16 -21.55
CA ALA A 78 20.38 1.98 -20.96
C ALA A 78 19.39 0.84 -20.70
N PHE A 79 18.14 1.14 -20.46
CA PHE A 79 17.12 0.17 -20.08
C PHE A 79 16.50 -0.52 -21.31
N THR A 80 17.34 -1.26 -22.03
CA THR A 80 16.99 -1.97 -23.27
C THR A 80 16.36 -3.34 -22.99
N PRO A 81 15.71 -3.97 -24.01
CA PRO A 81 15.22 -5.34 -23.87
C PRO A 81 16.32 -6.34 -23.46
N GLU A 82 17.54 -6.20 -24.01
CA GLU A 82 18.67 -7.07 -23.71
C GLU A 82 19.08 -6.96 -22.23
N VAL A 83 19.08 -5.74 -21.68
CA VAL A 83 19.35 -5.50 -20.26
C VAL A 83 18.25 -6.14 -19.41
N LYS A 84 16.98 -5.99 -19.80
CA LYS A 84 15.85 -6.59 -19.10
C LYS A 84 15.89 -8.11 -19.07
N GLU A 85 16.41 -8.76 -20.11
CA GLU A 85 16.52 -10.22 -20.24
C GLU A 85 17.83 -10.78 -19.70
N SER A 86 18.80 -9.92 -19.34
CA SER A 86 20.11 -10.35 -18.81
C SER A 86 19.95 -11.18 -17.52
N ALA A 87 20.73 -12.26 -17.39
CA ALA A 87 20.78 -13.03 -16.14
C ALA A 87 21.17 -12.16 -14.93
N ASN A 88 22.12 -11.22 -15.14
CA ASN A 88 22.57 -10.27 -14.13
C ASN A 88 22.02 -8.87 -14.44
N PHE A 89 20.76 -8.64 -14.15
CA PHE A 89 20.05 -7.42 -14.52
C PHE A 89 20.77 -6.12 -14.10
N TRP A 90 21.13 -6.02 -12.82
CA TRP A 90 21.76 -4.81 -12.30
C TRP A 90 23.12 -4.54 -12.90
N GLU A 91 23.93 -5.58 -13.08
CA GLU A 91 25.24 -5.44 -13.71
C GLU A 91 25.12 -5.05 -15.18
N ALA A 92 24.18 -5.65 -15.91
CA ALA A 92 23.95 -5.30 -17.31
C ALA A 92 23.46 -3.85 -17.45
N LEU A 93 22.59 -3.39 -16.55
CA LEU A 93 22.11 -2.01 -16.53
C LEU A 93 23.25 -1.03 -16.26
N ASP A 94 24.09 -1.33 -15.27
CA ASP A 94 25.25 -0.51 -14.90
C ASP A 94 26.26 -0.41 -16.04
N GLN A 95 26.63 -1.53 -16.65
CA GLN A 95 27.53 -1.56 -17.82
C GLN A 95 27.00 -0.75 -18.99
N GLN A 96 25.67 -0.81 -19.24
CA GLN A 96 25.06 -0.04 -20.31
C GLN A 96 25.05 1.46 -20.02
N VAL A 97 24.81 1.86 -18.75
CA VAL A 97 24.91 3.26 -18.32
C VAL A 97 26.35 3.77 -18.49
N GLN A 98 27.35 2.97 -18.07
CA GLN A 98 28.75 3.31 -18.23
C GLN A 98 29.15 3.46 -19.71
N TYR A 99 28.69 2.56 -20.57
CA TYR A 99 28.93 2.62 -22.01
C TYR A 99 28.40 3.94 -22.60
N ILE A 100 27.18 4.33 -22.25
CA ILE A 100 26.59 5.61 -22.71
C ILE A 100 27.37 6.80 -22.19
N GLY A 101 27.81 6.79 -20.92
CA GLY A 101 28.61 7.86 -20.31
C GLY A 101 30.03 7.97 -20.83
N SER A 102 30.56 6.93 -21.48
CA SER A 102 31.91 6.91 -22.06
C SER A 102 32.00 7.49 -23.47
N ASP A 103 30.90 7.95 -24.07
CA ASP A 103 30.84 8.53 -25.41
C ASP A 103 31.72 9.80 -25.48
N PRO A 104 32.80 9.80 -26.30
CA PRO A 104 33.72 10.94 -26.40
C PRO A 104 33.07 12.21 -26.93
N GLU A 105 32.01 12.08 -27.71
CA GLU A 105 31.27 13.22 -28.29
C GLU A 105 30.35 13.89 -27.24
N ARG A 106 30.12 13.23 -26.08
CA ARG A 106 29.16 13.65 -25.05
C ARG A 106 29.78 13.74 -23.67
N LYS A 107 30.95 14.35 -23.56
CA LYS A 107 31.69 14.48 -22.28
C LYS A 107 30.88 15.05 -21.14
N GLU A 108 29.89 15.91 -21.43
CA GLU A 108 29.00 16.51 -20.44
C GLU A 108 28.02 15.48 -19.81
N GLU A 109 27.76 14.36 -20.50
CA GLU A 109 26.87 13.31 -19.99
C GLU A 109 27.58 12.38 -18.99
N ARG A 110 28.93 12.35 -18.96
CA ARG A 110 29.71 11.45 -18.10
C ARG A 110 29.36 11.59 -16.63
N HIS A 111 29.38 12.81 -16.10
CA HIS A 111 29.04 13.06 -14.70
C HIS A 111 27.58 12.71 -14.37
N SER A 112 26.67 12.82 -15.34
CA SER A 112 25.29 12.39 -15.17
C SER A 112 25.16 10.86 -15.19
N ALA A 113 25.98 10.18 -15.99
CA ALA A 113 26.05 8.72 -15.99
C ALA A 113 26.60 8.18 -14.65
N ASP A 114 27.67 8.78 -14.13
CA ASP A 114 28.22 8.43 -12.82
C ASP A 114 27.14 8.53 -11.72
N ARG A 115 26.32 9.59 -11.74
CA ARG A 115 25.20 9.75 -10.80
C ARG A 115 24.09 8.71 -10.99
N VAL A 116 23.83 8.25 -12.21
CA VAL A 116 22.87 7.15 -12.45
C VAL A 116 23.42 5.85 -11.90
N GLN A 117 24.73 5.60 -12.04
CA GLN A 117 25.40 4.42 -11.44
C GLN A 117 25.31 4.45 -9.91
N ASP A 118 25.59 5.59 -9.27
CA ASP A 118 25.40 5.74 -7.82
C ASP A 118 23.98 5.38 -7.39
N LYS A 119 22.96 5.75 -8.18
CA LYS A 119 21.55 5.42 -7.91
C LYS A 119 21.24 3.94 -8.11
N ILE A 120 21.86 3.30 -9.08
CA ILE A 120 21.75 1.84 -9.29
C ILE A 120 22.38 1.10 -8.12
N ASP A 121 23.55 1.53 -7.65
CA ASP A 121 24.22 0.94 -6.49
C ASP A 121 23.44 1.14 -5.20
N ASP A 122 22.88 2.33 -4.98
CA ASP A 122 21.96 2.58 -3.88
C ASP A 122 20.76 1.63 -3.91
N ALA A 123 20.17 1.42 -5.10
CA ALA A 123 19.03 0.52 -5.27
C ALA A 123 19.41 -0.94 -4.94
N ARG A 124 20.57 -1.40 -5.39
CA ARG A 124 21.06 -2.76 -5.10
C ARG A 124 21.33 -3.01 -3.61
N ASN A 125 21.83 -1.98 -2.90
CA ASN A 125 22.28 -2.13 -1.52
C ASN A 125 21.18 -1.78 -0.51
N ARG A 126 20.40 -0.72 -0.77
CA ARG A 126 19.41 -0.20 0.18
C ARG A 126 18.01 -0.75 -0.05
N PHE A 127 17.70 -1.20 -1.27
CA PHE A 127 16.38 -1.64 -1.67
C PHE A 127 16.35 -3.11 -2.12
N ALA A 128 17.37 -3.90 -1.73
CA ALA A 128 17.46 -5.32 -2.09
C ALA A 128 16.22 -6.12 -1.66
N ASP A 129 15.61 -5.77 -0.54
CA ASP A 129 14.41 -6.42 -0.02
C ASP A 129 13.14 -6.04 -0.80
N ILE A 130 13.17 -4.91 -1.51
CA ILE A 130 12.04 -4.33 -2.23
C ILE A 130 12.13 -4.61 -3.74
N LEU A 131 13.35 -4.51 -4.30
CA LEU A 131 13.62 -4.67 -5.72
C LEU A 131 14.18 -6.05 -6.02
N ASP A 132 13.35 -6.91 -6.56
CA ASP A 132 13.72 -8.29 -6.90
C ASP A 132 13.60 -8.51 -8.42
N PRO A 133 14.72 -8.42 -9.18
CA PRO A 133 14.70 -8.64 -10.63
C PRO A 133 14.40 -10.09 -11.02
N ASP A 134 14.52 -11.05 -10.09
CA ASP A 134 14.29 -12.46 -10.37
C ASP A 134 12.88 -12.92 -10.04
N MET A 135 12.08 -12.05 -9.43
CA MET A 135 10.67 -12.32 -9.18
C MET A 135 9.88 -12.36 -10.50
N VAL A 136 9.35 -13.53 -10.83
CA VAL A 136 8.71 -13.76 -12.14
C VAL A 136 7.49 -12.88 -12.35
N TYR A 137 6.60 -12.77 -11.37
CA TYR A 137 5.39 -11.95 -11.49
C TYR A 137 4.79 -11.64 -10.11
N PRO A 138 4.98 -10.42 -9.57
CA PRO A 138 4.54 -10.08 -8.22
C PRO A 138 3.05 -10.31 -7.95
N VAL A 139 2.18 -9.98 -8.91
CA VAL A 139 0.72 -10.21 -8.79
C VAL A 139 0.37 -11.71 -8.70
N GLY A 140 1.26 -12.59 -9.16
CA GLY A 140 1.12 -14.05 -9.07
C GLY A 140 1.14 -14.61 -7.65
N LEU A 141 1.63 -13.84 -6.68
CA LEU A 141 1.60 -14.20 -5.26
C LEU A 141 0.21 -14.05 -4.63
N ILE A 142 -0.68 -13.28 -5.28
CA ILE A 142 -2.05 -13.08 -4.83
C ILE A 142 -2.86 -14.37 -5.04
N LYS A 143 -3.53 -14.84 -4.00
CA LYS A 143 -4.35 -16.04 -4.01
C LYS A 143 -5.83 -15.68 -4.14
N GLU A 144 -6.48 -16.23 -5.16
CA GLU A 144 -7.91 -16.07 -5.41
C GLU A 144 -8.74 -16.68 -4.26
N GLY A 145 -9.81 -16.03 -3.87
CA GLY A 145 -10.71 -16.50 -2.82
C GLY A 145 -10.14 -16.38 -1.40
N ARG A 146 -9.15 -15.53 -1.20
CA ARG A 146 -8.50 -15.29 0.09
C ARG A 146 -8.38 -13.81 0.42
N LEU A 147 -8.10 -13.52 1.69
CA LEU A 147 -7.59 -12.25 2.13
C LEU A 147 -6.07 -12.23 1.88
N ASN A 148 -5.62 -11.30 1.03
CA ASN A 148 -4.22 -11.08 0.70
C ASN A 148 -3.79 -9.76 1.34
N ILE A 149 -2.75 -9.80 2.15
CA ILE A 149 -2.13 -8.62 2.75
C ILE A 149 -0.83 -8.35 2.00
N LEU A 150 -0.78 -7.23 1.33
CA LEU A 150 0.45 -6.72 0.70
C LEU A 150 1.11 -5.76 1.68
N ASN A 151 2.12 -6.25 2.37
CA ASN A 151 2.91 -5.47 3.30
C ASN A 151 3.86 -4.54 2.53
N VAL A 152 3.75 -3.23 2.78
CA VAL A 152 4.61 -2.19 2.21
C VAL A 152 5.22 -1.30 3.30
N SER A 153 5.21 -1.75 4.56
CA SER A 153 5.66 -0.96 5.71
C SER A 153 7.16 -0.61 5.67
N GLU A 154 7.96 -1.42 5.01
CA GLU A 154 9.41 -1.19 4.84
C GLU A 154 9.75 -0.27 3.67
N PHE A 155 8.73 0.15 2.89
CA PHE A 155 8.92 0.99 1.71
C PHE A 155 8.97 2.47 2.09
N SER A 156 9.76 3.27 1.38
CA SER A 156 9.56 4.72 1.36
C SER A 156 8.23 5.07 0.68
N ASP A 157 7.68 6.26 0.95
CA ASP A 157 6.41 6.70 0.34
C ASP A 157 6.44 6.60 -1.19
N LYS A 158 7.56 6.93 -1.83
CA LYS A 158 7.74 6.84 -3.29
C LYS A 158 7.71 5.40 -3.77
N GLN A 159 8.44 4.52 -3.11
CA GLN A 159 8.48 3.09 -3.46
C GLN A 159 7.12 2.43 -3.26
N ALA A 160 6.46 2.71 -2.13
CA ALA A 160 5.13 2.23 -1.85
C ALA A 160 4.11 2.73 -2.89
N ASN A 161 4.22 3.98 -3.34
CA ASN A 161 3.39 4.54 -4.40
C ASN A 161 3.61 3.82 -5.74
N VAL A 162 4.86 3.56 -6.13
CA VAL A 162 5.19 2.80 -7.35
C VAL A 162 4.65 1.38 -7.26
N ALA A 163 4.88 0.69 -6.12
CA ALA A 163 4.39 -0.66 -5.90
C ALA A 163 2.87 -0.71 -6.02
N LEU A 164 2.16 0.15 -5.29
CA LEU A 164 0.70 0.22 -5.37
C LEU A 164 0.22 0.49 -6.80
N GLY A 165 0.82 1.47 -7.49
CA GLY A 165 0.49 1.79 -8.88
C GLY A 165 0.68 0.61 -9.81
N TYR A 166 1.77 -0.15 -9.65
CA TYR A 166 2.05 -1.36 -10.40
C TYR A 166 0.99 -2.46 -10.16
N TYR A 167 0.71 -2.79 -8.89
CA TYR A 167 -0.31 -3.79 -8.56
C TYR A 167 -1.70 -3.39 -9.06
N LEU A 168 -2.10 -2.13 -8.90
CA LEU A 168 -3.39 -1.63 -9.40
C LEU A 168 -3.49 -1.73 -10.92
N GLN A 169 -2.41 -1.41 -11.65
CA GLN A 169 -2.33 -1.54 -13.10
C GLN A 169 -2.55 -2.97 -13.54
N GLU A 170 -1.77 -3.89 -12.98
CA GLU A 170 -1.81 -5.30 -13.35
C GLU A 170 -3.15 -5.95 -13.02
N LEU A 171 -3.73 -5.64 -11.85
CA LEU A 171 -5.05 -6.12 -11.46
C LEU A 171 -6.14 -5.63 -12.43
N LEU A 172 -6.10 -4.36 -12.84
CA LEU A 172 -7.07 -3.82 -13.81
C LEU A 172 -6.90 -4.47 -15.18
N ASN A 173 -5.67 -4.67 -15.65
CA ASN A 173 -5.37 -5.33 -16.92
C ASN A 173 -5.86 -6.79 -16.91
N ASP A 174 -5.59 -7.52 -15.85
CA ASP A 174 -6.05 -8.91 -15.67
C ASP A 174 -7.59 -9.00 -15.70
N ARG A 175 -8.26 -8.14 -14.95
CA ARG A 175 -9.73 -8.11 -14.90
C ARG A 175 -10.37 -7.72 -16.23
N LYS A 176 -9.74 -6.81 -17.00
CA LYS A 176 -10.14 -6.49 -18.38
C LYS A 176 -9.99 -7.70 -19.30
N ALA A 177 -8.85 -8.40 -19.21
CA ALA A 177 -8.61 -9.61 -19.99
C ALA A 177 -9.64 -10.71 -19.67
N ALA A 178 -9.94 -10.92 -18.37
CA ALA A 178 -10.96 -11.87 -17.93
C ALA A 178 -12.37 -11.52 -18.45
N SER A 179 -12.74 -10.24 -18.43
CA SER A 179 -14.03 -9.77 -18.95
C SER A 179 -14.14 -9.97 -20.46
N ASN A 180 -13.07 -9.63 -21.20
CA ASN A 180 -13.03 -9.81 -22.66
C ASN A 180 -13.09 -11.29 -23.05
N ALA A 181 -12.41 -12.17 -22.32
CA ALA A 181 -12.45 -13.61 -22.56
C ALA A 181 -13.85 -14.21 -22.35
N LYS A 182 -14.62 -13.71 -21.39
CA LYS A 182 -16.02 -14.12 -21.17
C LYS A 182 -16.95 -13.66 -22.30
N SER A 183 -16.67 -12.50 -22.89
CA SER A 183 -17.46 -11.91 -23.99
C SER A 183 -17.12 -12.50 -25.35
N ALA A 184 -15.89 -12.98 -25.54
CA ALA A 184 -15.43 -13.56 -26.79
C ALA A 184 -15.93 -15.01 -26.91
N LYS A 185 -16.66 -15.34 -27.98
CA LYS A 185 -17.02 -16.73 -28.35
C LYS A 185 -15.81 -17.58 -28.79
N SER A 186 -14.61 -17.03 -28.71
CA SER A 186 -13.35 -17.64 -29.14
C SER A 186 -12.71 -18.43 -28.00
N LYS A 187 -12.25 -19.65 -28.31
CA LYS A 187 -11.40 -20.51 -27.44
C LYS A 187 -9.95 -20.01 -27.37
N SER A 188 -9.71 -18.68 -27.25
CA SER A 188 -8.35 -18.17 -27.04
C SER A 188 -7.81 -18.65 -25.72
N LYS A 189 -6.50 -18.92 -25.67
CA LYS A 189 -5.80 -19.31 -24.43
C LYS A 189 -6.15 -18.32 -23.32
N LYS A 190 -6.44 -18.83 -22.12
CA LYS A 190 -6.70 -18.07 -20.92
C LYS A 190 -5.47 -17.17 -20.65
N ASN A 191 -5.63 -15.87 -20.83
CA ASN A 191 -4.55 -14.88 -20.67
C ASN A 191 -4.87 -13.94 -19.48
N TYR A 192 -5.41 -14.49 -18.39
CA TYR A 192 -5.73 -13.81 -17.15
C TYR A 192 -5.60 -14.79 -15.97
N MET A 193 -5.35 -14.27 -14.77
CA MET A 193 -5.12 -15.06 -13.57
C MET A 193 -6.40 -15.27 -12.76
N PHE A 194 -7.16 -14.19 -12.52
CA PHE A 194 -8.30 -14.19 -11.60
C PHE A 194 -9.63 -14.39 -12.35
N ASN A 195 -10.43 -15.34 -11.89
CA ASN A 195 -11.76 -15.65 -12.48
C ASN A 195 -12.88 -14.84 -11.79
N SER A 196 -12.72 -14.54 -10.49
CA SER A 196 -13.70 -13.87 -9.62
C SER A 196 -13.42 -12.38 -9.49
N PRO A 197 -14.40 -11.58 -9.07
CA PRO A 197 -14.18 -10.20 -8.68
C PRO A 197 -13.14 -10.07 -7.56
N ILE A 198 -12.44 -8.92 -7.57
CA ILE A 198 -11.40 -8.57 -6.60
C ILE A 198 -11.82 -7.29 -5.89
N PHE A 199 -11.62 -7.23 -4.58
CA PHE A 199 -11.83 -6.05 -3.76
C PHE A 199 -10.50 -5.57 -3.20
N VAL A 200 -10.08 -4.38 -3.60
CA VAL A 200 -8.81 -3.76 -3.18
C VAL A 200 -9.10 -2.72 -2.11
N ILE A 201 -8.36 -2.77 -1.03
CA ILE A 201 -8.40 -1.82 0.08
C ILE A 201 -7.04 -1.15 0.15
N ILE A 202 -7.02 0.18 0.12
CA ILE A 202 -5.83 1.00 0.26
C ILE A 202 -5.90 1.70 1.62
N GLU A 203 -5.05 1.26 2.55
CA GLU A 203 -4.86 1.93 3.83
C GLU A 203 -4.04 3.21 3.66
N GLU A 204 -4.24 4.16 4.55
CA GLU A 204 -3.63 5.50 4.53
C GLU A 204 -3.62 6.14 3.13
N ALA A 205 -4.77 6.04 2.45
CA ALA A 205 -4.92 6.43 1.05
C ALA A 205 -4.46 7.88 0.74
N HIS A 206 -4.39 8.75 1.74
CA HIS A 206 -3.90 10.11 1.57
C HIS A 206 -2.39 10.19 1.25
N VAL A 207 -1.63 9.12 1.53
CA VAL A 207 -0.21 9.00 1.15
C VAL A 207 -0.10 8.64 -0.33
N PHE A 208 -0.98 7.79 -0.83
CA PHE A 208 -0.91 7.21 -2.17
C PHE A 208 -1.70 7.99 -3.23
N ILE A 209 -2.71 8.73 -2.78
CA ILE A 209 -3.68 9.43 -3.63
C ILE A 209 -3.76 10.90 -3.20
N PRO A 210 -2.62 11.59 -3.15
CA PRO A 210 -2.55 12.95 -2.62
C PRO A 210 -3.27 13.94 -3.54
N LYS A 211 -3.92 14.94 -2.91
CA LYS A 211 -4.51 16.07 -3.60
C LYS A 211 -3.42 16.98 -4.17
N GLY A 212 -3.53 17.31 -5.46
CA GLY A 212 -2.67 18.31 -6.09
C GLY A 212 -1.27 17.82 -6.49
N GLU A 213 -0.91 16.59 -6.19
CA GLU A 213 0.35 15.98 -6.59
C GLU A 213 0.12 14.88 -7.63
N ASP A 214 1.03 14.71 -8.56
CA ASP A 214 0.99 13.59 -9.48
C ASP A 214 1.65 12.37 -8.83
N ALA A 215 0.94 11.24 -8.87
CA ALA A 215 1.39 9.99 -8.31
C ALA A 215 0.87 8.81 -9.15
N ARG A 216 1.71 7.81 -9.36
CA ARG A 216 1.35 6.63 -10.17
C ARG A 216 0.16 5.88 -9.60
N ALA A 217 0.14 5.66 -8.30
CA ALA A 217 -0.98 5.01 -7.61
C ALA A 217 -2.28 5.81 -7.80
N LYS A 218 -2.22 7.14 -7.69
CA LYS A 218 -3.37 8.03 -7.92
C LYS A 218 -3.96 7.85 -9.32
N TYR A 219 -3.12 7.80 -10.35
CA TYR A 219 -3.60 7.59 -11.73
C TYR A 219 -4.40 6.29 -11.85
N TRP A 220 -3.84 5.17 -11.36
CA TRP A 220 -4.49 3.87 -11.47
C TRP A 220 -5.69 3.72 -10.55
N ALA A 221 -5.63 4.24 -9.33
CA ALA A 221 -6.77 4.27 -8.41
C ALA A 221 -7.95 5.07 -9.00
N THR A 222 -7.68 6.25 -9.59
CA THR A 222 -8.70 7.05 -10.28
C THR A 222 -9.35 6.27 -11.43
N LYS A 223 -8.54 5.56 -12.20
CA LYS A 223 -9.02 4.74 -13.30
C LYS A 223 -9.89 3.58 -12.81
N ILE A 224 -9.48 2.90 -11.74
CA ILE A 224 -10.27 1.83 -11.13
C ILE A 224 -11.57 2.38 -10.52
N ALA A 225 -11.54 3.51 -9.82
CA ALA A 225 -12.75 4.14 -9.27
C ALA A 225 -13.81 4.42 -10.35
N ARG A 226 -13.39 4.85 -11.54
CA ARG A 226 -14.29 5.16 -12.67
C ARG A 226 -14.80 3.95 -13.42
N GLU A 227 -13.95 2.95 -13.67
CA GLU A 227 -14.29 1.86 -14.59
C GLU A 227 -14.20 0.45 -13.98
N GLY A 228 -13.58 0.29 -12.81
CA GLY A 228 -13.28 -1.01 -12.21
C GLY A 228 -14.52 -1.89 -12.00
N ARG A 229 -15.65 -1.27 -11.62
CA ARG A 229 -16.94 -1.98 -11.44
C ARG A 229 -17.34 -2.81 -12.66
N LYS A 230 -17.08 -2.33 -13.88
CA LYS A 230 -17.40 -3.04 -15.13
C LYS A 230 -16.63 -4.35 -15.27
N PHE A 231 -15.47 -4.43 -14.66
CA PHE A 231 -14.57 -5.57 -14.76
C PHE A 231 -14.52 -6.42 -13.48
N GLY A 232 -15.36 -6.08 -12.48
CA GLY A 232 -15.36 -6.76 -11.19
C GLY A 232 -14.14 -6.44 -10.34
N LEU A 233 -13.61 -5.21 -10.43
CA LEU A 233 -12.56 -4.70 -9.57
C LEU A 233 -13.13 -3.56 -8.70
N GLY A 234 -13.34 -3.85 -7.42
CA GLY A 234 -13.80 -2.89 -6.42
C GLY A 234 -12.63 -2.20 -5.74
N LEU A 235 -12.83 -0.93 -5.36
CA LEU A 235 -11.84 -0.13 -4.64
C LEU A 235 -12.44 0.43 -3.36
N CYS A 236 -11.73 0.26 -2.26
CA CYS A 236 -11.97 0.92 -0.99
C CYS A 236 -10.75 1.76 -0.62
N VAL A 237 -10.97 3.00 -0.24
CA VAL A 237 -9.92 3.89 0.27
C VAL A 237 -10.18 4.19 1.73
N VAL A 238 -9.15 4.03 2.56
CA VAL A 238 -9.20 4.27 4.00
C VAL A 238 -8.24 5.39 4.35
N SER A 239 -8.69 6.38 5.09
CA SER A 239 -7.84 7.51 5.46
C SER A 239 -8.31 8.18 6.74
N GLN A 240 -7.34 8.75 7.45
CA GLN A 240 -7.57 9.65 8.59
C GLN A 240 -7.65 11.12 8.16
N ARG A 241 -7.28 11.43 6.91
CA ARG A 241 -7.17 12.81 6.38
C ARG A 241 -7.86 12.93 5.02
N PRO A 242 -9.19 12.85 4.96
CA PRO A 242 -9.91 12.89 3.68
C PRO A 242 -9.69 14.17 2.89
N ARG A 243 -9.39 15.31 3.53
CA ARG A 243 -9.06 16.57 2.86
C ARG A 243 -7.80 16.49 1.99
N ASN A 244 -6.89 15.55 2.30
CA ASN A 244 -5.65 15.35 1.57
C ASN A 244 -5.80 14.33 0.43
N ILE A 245 -6.96 13.70 0.28
CA ILE A 245 -7.23 12.77 -0.83
C ILE A 245 -7.73 13.54 -2.05
N GLU A 246 -7.36 13.07 -3.24
CA GLU A 246 -7.83 13.60 -4.52
C GLU A 246 -9.37 13.60 -4.60
N PRO A 247 -10.02 14.77 -4.73
CA PRO A 247 -11.49 14.89 -4.68
C PRO A 247 -12.19 14.08 -5.77
N SER A 248 -11.57 13.93 -6.95
CA SER A 248 -12.14 13.18 -8.06
C SER A 248 -12.30 11.68 -7.78
N ILE A 249 -11.51 11.13 -6.86
CA ILE A 249 -11.64 9.74 -6.40
C ILE A 249 -12.76 9.64 -5.37
N LEU A 250 -12.78 10.52 -4.37
CA LEU A 250 -13.82 10.51 -3.34
C LEU A 250 -15.22 10.62 -3.92
N SER A 251 -15.41 11.48 -4.92
CA SER A 251 -16.70 11.63 -5.61
C SER A 251 -17.14 10.40 -6.42
N GLN A 252 -16.23 9.47 -6.73
CA GLN A 252 -16.56 8.20 -7.40
C GLN A 252 -16.90 7.08 -6.40
N MET A 253 -16.70 7.30 -5.09
CA MET A 253 -17.04 6.31 -4.08
C MET A 253 -18.56 6.26 -3.91
N GLY A 254 -19.16 5.14 -4.28
CA GLY A 254 -20.61 4.95 -4.20
C GLY A 254 -21.15 4.79 -2.79
N SER A 255 -20.27 4.57 -1.81
CA SER A 255 -20.63 4.35 -0.40
C SER A 255 -19.53 4.86 0.52
N LEU A 256 -19.90 5.47 1.64
CA LEU A 256 -18.98 5.98 2.63
C LEU A 256 -19.34 5.45 4.03
N ALA A 257 -18.31 5.13 4.82
CA ALA A 257 -18.40 4.94 6.26
C ALA A 257 -17.58 6.04 6.93
N VAL A 258 -18.23 6.93 7.63
CA VAL A 258 -17.59 8.08 8.26
C VAL A 258 -17.65 7.90 9.77
N MET A 259 -16.49 7.73 10.39
CA MET A 259 -16.34 7.66 11.83
C MET A 259 -16.18 9.05 12.44
N LYS A 260 -15.98 9.11 13.76
CA LYS A 260 -15.78 10.38 14.47
C LYS A 260 -14.76 11.28 13.77
N MET A 261 -15.18 12.49 13.48
CA MET A 261 -14.38 13.49 12.78
C MET A 261 -14.61 14.87 13.40
N VAL A 262 -13.52 15.52 13.84
CA VAL A 262 -13.59 16.79 14.57
C VAL A 262 -13.18 17.97 13.71
N GLN A 263 -12.29 17.77 12.73
CA GLN A 263 -11.79 18.87 11.89
C GLN A 263 -12.81 19.27 10.83
N GLU A 264 -13.15 20.54 10.78
CA GLU A 264 -14.14 21.11 9.85
C GLU A 264 -13.77 20.89 8.39
N ASP A 265 -12.49 21.09 8.02
CA ASP A 265 -12.02 20.89 6.65
C ASP A 265 -12.24 19.44 6.16
N ASP A 266 -12.02 18.46 7.04
CA ASP A 266 -12.27 17.06 6.73
C ASP A 266 -13.77 16.78 6.57
N GLN A 267 -14.60 17.37 7.44
CA GLN A 267 -16.07 17.30 7.35
C GLN A 267 -16.59 17.92 6.05
N HIS A 268 -16.07 19.08 5.67
CA HIS A 268 -16.40 19.73 4.40
C HIS A 268 -16.03 18.89 3.20
N GLN A 269 -14.87 18.23 3.23
CA GLN A 269 -14.44 17.33 2.15
C GLN A 269 -15.39 16.13 2.00
N ILE A 270 -15.81 15.52 3.10
CA ILE A 270 -16.77 14.40 3.10
C ILE A 270 -18.17 14.88 2.65
N ALA A 271 -18.63 16.04 3.11
CA ALA A 271 -19.89 16.64 2.67
C ALA A 271 -19.89 16.88 1.15
N SER A 272 -18.76 17.32 0.59
CA SER A 272 -18.61 17.56 -0.85
C SER A 272 -18.52 16.28 -1.67
N ALA A 273 -18.07 15.19 -1.06
CA ALA A 273 -17.88 13.89 -1.72
C ALA A 273 -19.18 13.08 -1.83
N SER A 274 -20.24 13.42 -1.05
CA SER A 274 -21.48 12.64 -1.04
C SER A 274 -22.71 13.55 -0.91
N GLU A 275 -23.57 13.51 -1.92
CA GLU A 275 -24.87 14.20 -1.88
C GLU A 275 -25.85 13.60 -0.84
N SER A 276 -25.55 12.37 -0.37
CA SER A 276 -26.42 11.64 0.55
C SER A 276 -26.22 12.00 2.02
N ILE A 277 -25.20 12.78 2.37
CA ILE A 277 -24.91 13.15 3.75
C ILE A 277 -25.52 14.54 4.07
N SER A 278 -26.45 14.58 5.02
CA SER A 278 -27.08 15.84 5.42
C SER A 278 -26.17 16.66 6.36
N ARG A 279 -26.44 17.97 6.46
CA ARG A 279 -25.71 18.84 7.39
C ARG A 279 -25.88 18.40 8.85
N ASP A 280 -27.02 17.86 9.21
CA ASP A 280 -27.29 17.36 10.57
C ASP A 280 -26.44 16.14 10.89
N LEU A 281 -26.23 15.24 9.92
CA LEU A 281 -25.34 14.10 10.08
C LEU A 281 -23.85 14.52 10.18
N ILE A 282 -23.45 15.54 9.42
CA ILE A 282 -22.10 16.11 9.54
C ILE A 282 -21.87 16.67 10.95
N ALA A 283 -22.84 17.40 11.48
CA ALA A 283 -22.73 17.96 12.84
C ALA A 283 -22.61 16.86 13.92
N GLN A 284 -23.18 15.69 13.69
CA GLN A 284 -23.10 14.56 14.62
C GLN A 284 -21.75 13.83 14.60
N LEU A 285 -20.93 14.00 13.55
CA LEU A 285 -19.63 13.31 13.44
C LEU A 285 -18.69 13.61 14.61
N THR A 286 -18.79 14.79 15.22
CA THR A 286 -17.96 15.17 16.38
C THR A 286 -18.35 14.44 17.67
N SER A 287 -19.59 14.01 17.78
CA SER A 287 -20.16 13.37 18.99
C SER A 287 -20.18 11.84 18.92
N LEU A 288 -19.80 11.23 17.80
CA LEU A 288 -19.72 9.77 17.67
C LEU A 288 -18.76 9.17 18.69
N ASN A 289 -19.12 7.99 19.21
CA ASN A 289 -18.22 7.20 20.05
C ASN A 289 -17.21 6.39 19.21
N VAL A 290 -16.25 5.76 19.88
CA VAL A 290 -15.36 4.79 19.24
C VAL A 290 -16.21 3.60 18.76
N GLY A 291 -16.00 3.19 17.52
CA GLY A 291 -16.79 2.12 16.90
C GLY A 291 -18.09 2.57 16.24
N ASP A 292 -18.54 3.81 16.45
CA ASP A 292 -19.68 4.34 15.72
C ASP A 292 -19.30 4.88 14.35
N ALA A 293 -20.16 4.68 13.36
CA ALA A 293 -20.00 5.20 12.02
C ALA A 293 -21.32 5.66 11.41
N VAL A 294 -21.25 6.74 10.62
CA VAL A 294 -22.31 7.15 9.70
C VAL A 294 -22.10 6.41 8.39
N LEU A 295 -23.07 5.60 7.98
CA LEU A 295 -23.09 4.94 6.68
C LEU A 295 -23.97 5.71 5.70
N VAL A 296 -23.45 5.99 4.51
CA VAL A 296 -24.18 6.64 3.42
C VAL A 296 -23.84 6.01 2.08
N GLY A 297 -24.74 6.16 1.10
CA GLY A 297 -24.54 5.69 -0.26
C GLY A 297 -25.20 4.36 -0.57
N GLN A 298 -24.68 3.63 -1.56
CA GLN A 298 -25.36 2.48 -2.17
C GLN A 298 -25.52 1.25 -1.27
N TRP A 299 -24.80 1.14 -0.18
CA TRP A 299 -24.89 -0.01 0.74
C TRP A 299 -25.96 0.12 1.83
N VAL A 300 -26.60 1.29 1.92
CA VAL A 300 -27.72 1.54 2.82
C VAL A 300 -28.85 2.25 2.07
N ASN A 301 -30.10 1.93 2.41
CA ASN A 301 -31.25 2.58 1.79
C ASN A 301 -31.43 4.03 2.27
N LEU A 302 -31.07 4.28 3.52
CA LEU A 302 -31.08 5.60 4.15
C LEU A 302 -29.81 5.78 4.95
N PRO A 303 -29.25 7.00 5.02
CA PRO A 303 -28.15 7.31 5.91
C PRO A 303 -28.45 6.86 7.34
N ALA A 304 -27.52 6.15 7.96
CA ALA A 304 -27.71 5.57 9.29
C ALA A 304 -26.44 5.70 10.14
N ILE A 305 -26.64 5.94 11.43
CA ILE A 305 -25.58 5.79 12.43
C ILE A 305 -25.64 4.36 12.92
N ILE A 306 -24.53 3.66 12.89
CA ILE A 306 -24.40 2.29 13.34
C ILE A 306 -23.25 2.16 14.33
N HIS A 307 -23.31 1.15 15.19
CA HIS A 307 -22.17 0.67 15.94
C HIS A 307 -21.58 -0.53 15.23
N ILE A 308 -20.25 -0.53 15.05
CA ILE A 308 -19.52 -1.60 14.36
C ILE A 308 -19.05 -2.62 15.40
N ASP A 309 -19.44 -3.87 15.23
CA ASP A 309 -19.00 -4.96 16.09
C ASP A 309 -17.48 -5.06 16.13
N GLU A 310 -16.93 -5.42 17.28
CA GLU A 310 -15.52 -5.75 17.38
C GLU A 310 -15.21 -7.04 16.61
N MET A 311 -14.13 -7.02 15.84
CA MET A 311 -13.63 -8.21 15.19
C MET A 311 -12.93 -9.11 16.23
N LYS A 312 -13.47 -10.32 16.40
CA LYS A 312 -12.86 -11.32 17.28
C LYS A 312 -11.52 -11.79 16.72
N GLY A 313 -10.53 -11.94 17.58
CA GLY A 313 -9.19 -12.43 17.19
C GLY A 313 -8.30 -11.37 16.55
N LYS A 314 -8.73 -10.11 16.45
CA LYS A 314 -7.84 -9.02 16.11
C LYS A 314 -6.93 -8.75 17.32
N VAL A 315 -5.65 -9.00 17.17
CA VAL A 315 -4.64 -8.32 18.00
C VAL A 315 -4.71 -6.86 17.55
N ILE A 316 -5.41 -6.04 18.33
CA ILE A 316 -5.38 -4.58 18.13
C ILE A 316 -3.91 -4.22 18.08
N GLY A 317 -3.44 -3.66 16.98
CA GLY A 317 -2.10 -3.13 16.87
C GLY A 317 -1.88 -2.37 18.15
N SER A 318 -1.01 -2.88 18.98
CA SER A 318 -0.88 -2.43 20.35
C SER A 318 -0.39 -0.98 20.27
N ASP A 319 -1.31 -0.03 20.44
CA ASP A 319 -0.91 1.21 21.07
C ASP A 319 -0.23 0.73 22.34
N GLN A 320 1.11 0.65 22.28
CA GLN A 320 1.90 0.16 23.40
C GLN A 320 1.52 1.06 24.55
N ASN A 321 0.78 0.48 25.54
CA ASN A 321 0.46 1.25 26.71
C ASN A 321 1.79 1.59 27.37
N ALA A 322 2.28 2.79 27.11
CA ALA A 322 3.58 3.24 27.59
C ALA A 322 3.71 3.06 29.12
N VAL A 323 2.60 3.22 29.85
CA VAL A 323 2.57 3.04 31.29
C VAL A 323 2.81 1.58 31.69
N ASP A 324 2.21 0.62 30.97
CA ASP A 324 2.42 -0.80 31.21
C ASP A 324 3.85 -1.21 30.88
N GLN A 325 4.39 -0.72 29.77
CA GLN A 325 5.78 -0.98 29.40
C GLN A 325 6.79 -0.35 30.36
N TRP A 326 6.56 0.87 30.80
CA TRP A 326 7.39 1.49 31.84
C TRP A 326 7.31 0.73 33.17
N THR A 327 6.13 0.19 33.47
CA THR A 327 5.93 -0.63 34.69
C THR A 327 6.68 -1.96 34.58
N ILE A 328 6.67 -2.59 33.42
CA ILE A 328 7.42 -3.82 33.14
C ILE A 328 8.93 -3.53 33.20
N ALA A 329 9.41 -2.48 32.53
CA ALA A 329 10.81 -2.07 32.54
C ALA A 329 11.32 -1.81 33.98
N LYS A 330 10.50 -1.13 34.79
CA LYS A 330 10.82 -0.89 36.20
C LYS A 330 10.90 -2.16 37.05
N LYS A 331 10.06 -3.17 36.76
CA LYS A 331 10.15 -4.49 37.40
C LYS A 331 11.45 -5.20 37.05
N PHE A 332 11.82 -5.24 35.77
CA PHE A 332 13.09 -5.83 35.33
C PHE A 332 14.32 -5.12 35.96
N GLU A 333 14.29 -3.80 36.06
CA GLU A 333 15.37 -3.05 36.71
C GLU A 333 15.51 -3.41 38.23
N ASN A 334 14.38 -3.55 38.91
CA ASN A 334 14.38 -3.92 40.33
C ASN A 334 14.82 -5.38 40.55
N GLU A 335 14.42 -6.32 39.67
CA GLU A 335 14.87 -7.71 39.74
C GLU A 335 16.36 -7.85 39.46
N ASN A 336 16.92 -7.10 38.50
CA ASN A 336 18.35 -7.05 38.24
C ASN A 336 19.15 -6.45 39.41
N LYS A 337 18.63 -5.41 40.07
CA LYS A 337 19.24 -4.84 41.28
C LYS A 337 19.21 -5.82 42.46
N ALA A 338 18.13 -6.56 42.65
CA ALA A 338 18.01 -7.58 43.68
C ALA A 338 18.96 -8.75 43.45
N GLN A 339 19.12 -9.20 42.20
CA GLN A 339 20.06 -10.26 41.82
C GLN A 339 21.54 -9.80 42.04
N ALA A 340 21.86 -8.57 41.64
CA ALA A 340 23.20 -8.02 41.86
C ALA A 340 23.54 -7.89 43.35
N GLN A 341 22.59 -7.47 44.21
CA GLN A 341 22.78 -7.42 45.65
C GLN A 341 22.90 -8.79 46.32
N GLY A 342 22.12 -9.77 45.81
CA GLY A 342 22.19 -11.17 46.27
C GLY A 342 23.52 -11.86 45.94
N THR A 343 24.15 -11.48 44.84
CA THR A 343 25.46 -12.02 44.41
C THR A 343 26.58 -11.42 45.30
N VAL A 344 26.52 -10.12 45.55
CA VAL A 344 27.51 -9.45 46.43
C VAL A 344 27.45 -9.98 47.87
N GLN A 345 26.26 -10.33 48.36
CA GLN A 345 26.10 -10.85 49.71
C GLN A 345 26.55 -12.31 49.84
N LYS A 346 26.54 -13.08 48.77
CA LYS A 346 27.09 -14.45 48.69
C LYS A 346 28.62 -14.45 48.67
N ASP A 347 29.23 -13.51 47.96
CA ASP A 347 30.70 -13.39 47.90
C ASP A 347 31.30 -12.88 49.21
N LEU A 348 30.54 -12.10 49.99
CA LEU A 348 30.96 -11.63 51.33
C LEU A 348 30.79 -12.68 52.44
N LEU A 349 30.17 -13.80 52.21
CA LEU A 349 30.00 -14.91 53.14
C LEU A 349 30.95 -16.10 52.88
N LEU A 350 31.80 -16.00 51.88
CA LEU A 350 32.78 -17.01 51.49
C LEU A 350 34.24 -16.65 51.82
N ASP A 351 34.52 -15.49 52.45
CA ASP A 351 35.76 -15.07 53.08
C ASP A 351 35.61 -15.19 54.62
#